data_91e4aeec8004ca98f641300b6c67f67b
#
_entry.id   91e4aeec8004ca98f641300b6c67f67b
#
_cell.length_a   1.000
_cell.length_b   1.000
_cell.length_c   1.000
_cell.angle_alpha   90.00
_cell.angle_beta   90.00
_cell.angle_gamma   90.00
#
_symmetry.space_group_name_H-M   'P 1'
#
loop_
_entity.id
_entity.type
_entity.pdbx_description
1 polymer ?
#
loop_
_entity_poly.entity_id
_entity_poly.type
_entity_poly.pdbx_seq_one_letter_code
_entity_poly.pdbx_strand_id
1 'polypeptide(L)'
;MDILVTVFYIVVCVMLFSLAIAIHEFGHFIVALKLGLRVEAFSIGFGPALWKKKVNGVEYRLSAIPLGGYVSIPDVDPEGTKVLEGGGKADAEAKAKIPAWKELLVAVAGPAMNVVLAVVLAVVLSLIPSAKFGELPAKIGEVPAEGPAAAAGMKAGDVVKSVGGRAVRTWTEMQTEVQIAGGKTVEFVVTREGVGDMPLKITPKRDEVSGAWFIMALSVTNATGAVAWMPDRSPLRQLAWDAGSIFRVLKGLVTPREAKATSQALGGPVMIAEGLYRQVRRDPLDGLGFLRFLNVNLAILNLLPIPVLDGGLIMFALFAMVFRRRVPDCVVKYLSTAFMVILMGLMGLLIIRDSWRSYKIHTHKDEVEKCQSAEVEKCGESVTNGTANATSQAR
;
A
#
# COMPACT_ATOMS: atom_id res chain seq x y z
N MET A 1 25.28 -6.29 7.80
CA MET A 1 24.02 -6.24 8.58
C MET A 1 23.54 -7.66 8.76
N ASP A 2 23.25 -8.08 9.99
CA ASP A 2 23.06 -9.50 10.31
C ASP A 2 21.83 -10.07 9.61
N ILE A 3 22.01 -11.17 8.92
CA ILE A 3 20.94 -11.93 8.25
C ILE A 3 19.77 -12.17 9.21
N LEU A 4 20.06 -12.43 10.48
CA LEU A 4 19.06 -12.63 11.53
C LEU A 4 18.13 -11.42 11.71
N VAL A 5 18.67 -10.20 11.68
CA VAL A 5 17.88 -8.96 11.81
C VAL A 5 16.96 -8.78 10.60
N THR A 6 17.46 -9.07 9.41
CA THR A 6 16.63 -8.99 8.17
C THR A 6 15.50 -10.03 8.21
N VAL A 7 15.80 -11.28 8.59
CA VAL A 7 14.80 -12.34 8.73
C VAL A 7 13.75 -11.96 9.78
N PHE A 8 14.16 -11.40 10.91
CA PHE A 8 13.23 -10.93 11.94
C PHE A 8 12.22 -9.90 11.39
N TYR A 9 12.68 -8.87 10.68
CA TYR A 9 11.78 -7.87 10.11
C TYR A 9 10.87 -8.44 9.02
N ILE A 10 11.33 -9.37 8.20
CA ILE A 10 10.51 -10.07 7.22
C ILE A 10 9.39 -10.84 7.93
N VAL A 11 9.70 -11.59 8.99
CA VAL A 11 8.71 -12.33 9.79
C VAL A 11 7.67 -11.37 10.38
N VAL A 12 8.10 -10.24 10.96
CA VAL A 12 7.19 -9.23 11.49
C VAL A 12 6.25 -8.69 10.39
N CYS A 13 6.77 -8.37 9.21
CA CYS A 13 5.95 -7.90 8.08
C CYS A 13 4.92 -8.95 7.65
N VAL A 14 5.33 -10.21 7.55
CA VAL A 14 4.43 -11.32 7.21
C VAL A 14 3.34 -11.48 8.27
N MET A 15 3.69 -11.40 9.56
CA MET A 15 2.71 -11.46 10.65
C MET A 15 1.71 -10.29 10.62
N LEU A 16 2.17 -9.06 10.38
CA LEU A 16 1.30 -7.89 10.27
C LEU A 16 0.33 -8.01 9.09
N PHE A 17 0.81 -8.48 7.95
CA PHE A 17 -0.02 -8.70 6.77
C PHE A 17 -1.04 -9.82 7.00
N SER A 18 -0.61 -10.93 7.60
CA SER A 18 -1.49 -12.03 7.97
C SER A 18 -2.56 -11.63 8.97
N LEU A 19 -2.21 -10.74 9.93
CA LEU A 19 -3.17 -10.20 10.89
C LEU A 19 -4.28 -9.39 10.20
N ALA A 20 -3.93 -8.54 9.23
CA ALA A 20 -4.91 -7.75 8.48
C ALA A 20 -5.93 -8.66 7.78
N ILE A 21 -5.46 -9.72 7.12
CA ILE A 21 -6.32 -10.66 6.41
C ILE A 21 -7.12 -11.53 7.41
N ALA A 22 -6.50 -12.03 8.47
CA ALA A 22 -7.18 -12.83 9.47
C ALA A 22 -8.34 -12.07 10.14
N ILE A 23 -8.18 -10.76 10.39
CA ILE A 23 -9.26 -9.92 10.95
C ILE A 23 -10.36 -9.69 9.93
N HIS A 24 -10.03 -9.53 8.66
CA HIS A 24 -11.00 -9.47 7.58
C HIS A 24 -11.86 -10.75 7.54
N GLU A 25 -11.23 -11.92 7.46
CA GLU A 25 -11.90 -13.22 7.44
C GLU A 25 -12.71 -13.46 8.73
N PHE A 26 -12.20 -13.00 9.87
CA PHE A 26 -12.91 -13.07 11.14
C PHE A 26 -14.21 -12.26 11.10
N GLY A 27 -14.28 -11.17 10.35
CA GLY A 27 -15.51 -10.43 10.10
C GLY A 27 -16.61 -11.29 9.48
N HIS A 28 -16.30 -11.96 8.37
CA HIS A 28 -17.22 -12.88 7.71
C HIS A 28 -17.63 -14.01 8.64
N PHE A 29 -16.65 -14.61 9.32
CA PHE A 29 -16.84 -15.72 10.26
C PHE A 29 -17.84 -15.39 11.38
N ILE A 30 -17.63 -14.29 12.10
CA ILE A 30 -18.44 -13.96 13.27
C ILE A 30 -19.88 -13.59 12.88
N VAL A 31 -20.06 -12.92 11.73
CA VAL A 31 -21.39 -12.55 11.25
C VAL A 31 -22.12 -13.78 10.72
N ALA A 32 -21.46 -14.68 9.99
CA ALA A 32 -22.05 -15.92 9.55
C ALA A 32 -22.56 -16.76 10.71
N LEU A 33 -21.74 -16.94 11.76
CA LEU A 33 -22.16 -17.67 12.97
C LEU A 33 -23.36 -17.01 13.67
N LYS A 34 -23.36 -15.67 13.82
CA LYS A 34 -24.47 -14.95 14.45
C LYS A 34 -25.78 -15.03 13.66
N LEU A 35 -25.69 -15.16 12.34
CA LEU A 35 -26.84 -15.33 11.46
C LEU A 35 -27.31 -16.80 11.34
N GLY A 36 -26.65 -17.72 12.05
CA GLY A 36 -26.96 -19.14 12.05
C GLY A 36 -26.65 -19.82 10.71
N LEU A 37 -25.66 -19.31 9.95
CA LEU A 37 -25.20 -19.93 8.71
C LEU A 37 -24.20 -21.05 9.02
N ARG A 38 -24.14 -22.03 8.13
CA ARG A 38 -23.19 -23.14 8.24
C ARG A 38 -21.79 -22.63 7.93
N VAL A 39 -20.89 -22.74 8.90
CA VAL A 39 -19.46 -22.47 8.72
C VAL A 39 -18.71 -23.77 8.88
N GLU A 40 -17.95 -24.18 7.85
CA GLU A 40 -17.21 -25.44 7.85
C GLU A 40 -15.78 -25.26 8.33
N ALA A 41 -15.10 -24.22 7.87
CA ALA A 41 -13.71 -23.96 8.23
C ALA A 41 -13.42 -22.46 8.38
N PHE A 42 -12.49 -22.16 9.28
CA PHE A 42 -11.82 -20.86 9.41
C PHE A 42 -10.32 -21.10 9.37
N SER A 43 -9.66 -20.58 8.34
CA SER A 43 -8.22 -20.79 8.14
C SER A 43 -7.46 -19.47 8.14
N ILE A 44 -6.37 -19.45 8.91
CA ILE A 44 -5.33 -18.42 8.79
C ILE A 44 -4.22 -19.01 7.93
N GLY A 45 -3.97 -18.40 6.77
CA GLY A 45 -3.05 -18.91 5.77
C GLY A 45 -3.67 -19.84 4.73
N PHE A 46 -2.89 -20.16 3.71
CA PHE A 46 -3.23 -21.10 2.63
C PHE A 46 -2.34 -22.33 2.64
N GLY A 47 -2.75 -23.36 1.88
CA GLY A 47 -1.99 -24.59 1.69
C GLY A 47 -2.21 -25.64 2.79
N PRO A 48 -1.25 -26.57 2.99
CA PRO A 48 -1.42 -27.65 3.97
C PRO A 48 -1.52 -27.10 5.40
N ALA A 49 -2.46 -27.65 6.18
CA ALA A 49 -2.64 -27.25 7.56
C ALA A 49 -1.48 -27.75 8.43
N LEU A 50 -0.77 -26.85 9.08
CA LEU A 50 0.23 -27.14 10.11
C LEU A 50 -0.43 -27.55 11.43
N TRP A 51 -1.58 -26.94 11.71
CA TRP A 51 -2.38 -27.25 12.87
C TRP A 51 -3.86 -27.16 12.50
N LYS A 52 -4.67 -28.09 13.02
CA LYS A 52 -6.12 -28.09 12.84
C LYS A 52 -6.83 -28.60 14.09
N LYS A 53 -7.96 -27.99 14.42
CA LYS A 53 -8.81 -28.38 15.54
C LYS A 53 -10.27 -28.13 15.17
N LYS A 54 -11.12 -29.15 15.38
CA LYS A 54 -12.55 -29.01 15.15
C LYS A 54 -13.27 -28.69 16.47
N VAL A 55 -14.01 -27.58 16.51
CA VAL A 55 -14.78 -27.14 17.67
C VAL A 55 -16.16 -26.71 17.20
N ASN A 56 -17.22 -27.25 17.82
CA ASN A 56 -18.63 -26.94 17.49
C ASN A 56 -18.97 -27.07 16.00
N GLY A 57 -18.38 -28.04 15.31
CA GLY A 57 -18.61 -28.27 13.88
C GLY A 57 -17.70 -27.48 12.95
N VAL A 58 -17.05 -26.43 13.41
CA VAL A 58 -16.12 -25.59 12.63
C VAL A 58 -14.70 -26.14 12.74
N GLU A 59 -14.01 -26.27 11.64
CA GLU A 59 -12.59 -26.65 11.61
C GLU A 59 -11.70 -25.38 11.57
N TYR A 60 -10.98 -25.15 12.66
CA TYR A 60 -9.98 -24.08 12.75
C TYR A 60 -8.64 -24.58 12.21
N ARG A 61 -8.06 -23.84 11.28
CA ARG A 61 -6.80 -24.21 10.61
C ARG A 61 -5.75 -23.10 10.73
N LEU A 62 -4.51 -23.50 10.96
CA LEU A 62 -3.33 -22.65 10.74
C LEU A 62 -2.53 -23.32 9.60
N SER A 63 -2.45 -22.64 8.47
CA SER A 63 -1.85 -23.19 7.25
C SER A 63 -0.42 -22.69 7.03
N ALA A 64 0.34 -23.41 6.18
CA ALA A 64 1.78 -23.23 6.01
C ALA A 64 2.17 -21.90 5.35
N ILE A 65 1.30 -21.34 4.51
CA ILE A 65 1.58 -20.07 3.81
C ILE A 65 0.79 -18.96 4.49
N PRO A 66 1.43 -18.13 5.35
CA PRO A 66 0.75 -17.12 6.16
C PRO A 66 0.42 -15.85 5.37
N LEU A 67 0.17 -15.96 4.07
CA LEU A 67 -0.16 -14.84 3.16
C LEU A 67 -1.62 -14.90 2.74
N GLY A 68 -2.54 -14.98 3.72
CA GLY A 68 -3.95 -15.06 3.42
C GLY A 68 -4.76 -15.71 4.51
N GLY A 69 -5.98 -16.08 4.18
CA GLY A 69 -6.92 -16.80 5.01
C GLY A 69 -8.19 -17.07 4.23
N TYR A 70 -9.09 -17.85 4.79
CA TYR A 70 -10.42 -18.04 4.23
C TYR A 70 -11.42 -18.51 5.28
N VAL A 71 -12.67 -18.21 5.04
CA VAL A 71 -13.80 -18.77 5.76
C VAL A 71 -14.66 -19.58 4.78
N SER A 72 -14.85 -20.86 5.08
CA SER A 72 -15.73 -21.72 4.32
C SER A 72 -17.16 -21.55 4.81
N ILE A 73 -18.00 -20.90 4.02
CA ILE A 73 -19.44 -20.71 4.25
C ILE A 73 -20.21 -21.24 3.06
N PRO A 74 -20.51 -22.55 2.99
CA PRO A 74 -21.13 -23.17 1.82
C PRO A 74 -22.47 -22.55 1.42
N ASP A 75 -23.17 -21.96 2.37
CA ASP A 75 -24.45 -21.27 2.13
C ASP A 75 -24.29 -19.98 1.31
N VAL A 76 -23.10 -19.33 1.36
CA VAL A 76 -22.80 -18.06 0.69
C VAL A 76 -21.99 -18.31 -0.59
N ASP A 77 -20.89 -19.03 -0.49
CA ASP A 77 -19.98 -19.34 -1.60
C ASP A 77 -19.61 -20.84 -1.64
N PRO A 78 -20.43 -21.67 -2.26
CA PRO A 78 -20.20 -23.11 -2.31
C PRO A 78 -19.08 -23.53 -3.25
N GLU A 79 -18.66 -22.70 -4.19
CA GLU A 79 -17.62 -23.04 -5.17
C GLU A 79 -16.24 -22.47 -4.81
N GLY A 80 -16.15 -21.27 -4.28
CA GLY A 80 -14.88 -20.65 -3.87
C GLY A 80 -14.19 -21.49 -2.79
N THR A 81 -14.93 -22.00 -1.85
CA THR A 81 -14.44 -22.89 -0.80
C THR A 81 -13.80 -24.17 -1.34
N LYS A 82 -14.38 -24.80 -2.38
CA LYS A 82 -13.89 -26.06 -2.98
C LYS A 82 -12.56 -25.87 -3.72
N VAL A 83 -12.39 -24.74 -4.37
CA VAL A 83 -11.14 -24.40 -5.09
C VAL A 83 -9.99 -24.24 -4.11
N LEU A 84 -10.25 -23.63 -2.95
CA LEU A 84 -9.24 -23.37 -1.92
C LEU A 84 -8.88 -24.63 -1.10
N GLU A 85 -9.79 -25.60 -0.99
CA GLU A 85 -9.59 -26.85 -0.25
C GLU A 85 -8.92 -27.96 -1.05
N GLY A 86 -8.58 -27.74 -2.31
CA GLY A 86 -7.87 -28.74 -3.13
C GLY A 86 -8.76 -29.82 -3.77
N GLY A 87 -10.02 -29.53 -4.05
CA GLY A 87 -10.82 -30.31 -5.00
C GLY A 87 -11.48 -31.59 -4.46
N GLY A 88 -11.94 -31.60 -3.22
CA GLY A 88 -12.84 -32.65 -2.73
C GLY A 88 -14.19 -32.60 -3.47
N LYS A 89 -14.68 -33.76 -3.97
CA LYS A 89 -16.08 -33.89 -4.44
C LYS A 89 -17.00 -33.61 -3.24
N ALA A 90 -17.51 -32.38 -3.15
CA ALA A 90 -18.60 -32.15 -2.21
C ALA A 90 -19.88 -32.67 -2.83
N ASP A 91 -20.60 -33.41 -2.04
CA ASP A 91 -21.98 -33.82 -2.35
C ASP A 91 -22.76 -32.54 -2.64
N ALA A 92 -23.43 -32.56 -3.81
CA ALA A 92 -24.32 -31.49 -4.25
C ALA A 92 -25.60 -31.51 -3.39
N GLU A 93 -25.44 -31.34 -2.06
CA GLU A 93 -26.60 -31.05 -1.22
C GLU A 93 -27.14 -29.71 -1.66
N ALA A 94 -28.43 -29.71 -1.98
CA ALA A 94 -29.14 -28.53 -2.49
C ALA A 94 -28.85 -27.33 -1.59
N LYS A 95 -28.28 -26.26 -2.16
CA LYS A 95 -28.08 -24.98 -1.51
C LYS A 95 -29.33 -24.60 -0.70
N ALA A 96 -29.22 -24.50 0.61
CA ALA A 96 -30.23 -23.81 1.37
C ALA A 96 -30.28 -22.37 0.84
N LYS A 97 -31.40 -21.97 0.25
CA LYS A 97 -31.58 -20.62 -0.30
C LYS A 97 -31.64 -19.63 0.87
N ILE A 98 -30.48 -19.13 1.29
CA ILE A 98 -30.44 -18.11 2.34
C ILE A 98 -31.01 -16.78 1.81
N PRO A 99 -31.69 -15.99 2.65
CA PRO A 99 -32.14 -14.65 2.27
C PRO A 99 -30.98 -13.75 1.84
N ALA A 100 -31.15 -13.00 0.74
CA ALA A 100 -30.09 -12.12 0.19
C ALA A 100 -29.54 -11.09 1.19
N TRP A 101 -30.37 -10.63 2.16
CA TRP A 101 -29.88 -9.73 3.21
C TRP A 101 -28.84 -10.39 4.13
N LYS A 102 -28.89 -11.71 4.35
CA LYS A 102 -27.85 -12.42 5.11
C LYS A 102 -26.54 -12.46 4.32
N GLU A 103 -26.62 -12.74 3.00
CA GLU A 103 -25.43 -12.68 2.11
C GLU A 103 -24.79 -11.30 2.13
N LEU A 104 -25.63 -10.24 2.06
CA LEU A 104 -25.18 -8.86 2.15
C LEU A 104 -24.43 -8.57 3.46
N LEU A 105 -25.00 -8.96 4.60
CA LEU A 105 -24.37 -8.71 5.90
C LEU A 105 -23.06 -9.45 6.06
N VAL A 106 -22.97 -10.70 5.59
CA VAL A 106 -21.72 -11.47 5.60
C VAL A 106 -20.69 -10.78 4.72
N ALA A 107 -21.05 -10.40 3.48
CA ALA A 107 -20.11 -9.77 2.56
C ALA A 107 -19.58 -8.41 3.07
N VAL A 108 -20.41 -7.61 3.73
CA VAL A 108 -19.97 -6.33 4.31
C VAL A 108 -19.08 -6.53 5.55
N ALA A 109 -19.19 -7.65 6.24
CA ALA A 109 -18.55 -7.88 7.53
C ALA A 109 -17.00 -7.91 7.44
N GLY A 110 -16.43 -8.48 6.38
CA GLY A 110 -14.96 -8.49 6.16
C GLY A 110 -14.40 -7.07 6.05
N PRO A 111 -14.85 -6.26 5.06
CA PRO A 111 -14.45 -4.86 4.94
C PRO A 111 -14.70 -4.03 6.20
N ALA A 112 -15.83 -4.27 6.88
CA ALA A 112 -16.15 -3.57 8.14
C ALA A 112 -15.12 -3.87 9.24
N MET A 113 -14.64 -5.10 9.34
CA MET A 113 -13.62 -5.47 10.34
C MET A 113 -12.25 -4.85 10.01
N ASN A 114 -11.91 -4.66 8.73
CA ASN A 114 -10.73 -3.90 8.36
C ASN A 114 -10.84 -2.43 8.80
N VAL A 115 -12.03 -1.81 8.65
CA VAL A 115 -12.26 -0.47 9.16
C VAL A 115 -12.13 -0.44 10.69
N VAL A 116 -12.70 -1.42 11.40
CA VAL A 116 -12.56 -1.53 12.86
C VAL A 116 -11.08 -1.61 13.27
N LEU A 117 -10.29 -2.47 12.62
CA LEU A 117 -8.85 -2.56 12.89
C LEU A 117 -8.15 -1.24 12.61
N ALA A 118 -8.47 -0.58 11.50
CA ALA A 118 -7.89 0.72 11.16
C ALA A 118 -8.22 1.79 12.21
N VAL A 119 -9.47 1.82 12.71
CA VAL A 119 -9.88 2.72 13.81
C VAL A 119 -9.11 2.41 15.08
N VAL A 120 -9.00 1.14 15.48
CA VAL A 120 -8.24 0.73 16.67
C VAL A 120 -6.79 1.17 16.55
N LEU A 121 -6.15 0.92 15.41
CA LEU A 121 -4.77 1.35 15.17
C LEU A 121 -4.64 2.88 15.21
N ALA A 122 -5.58 3.62 14.60
CA ALA A 122 -5.57 5.09 14.64
C ALA A 122 -5.68 5.63 16.08
N VAL A 123 -6.55 5.03 16.90
CA VAL A 123 -6.69 5.40 18.32
C VAL A 123 -5.43 5.06 19.11
N VAL A 124 -4.93 3.81 19.00
CA VAL A 124 -3.71 3.38 19.70
C VAL A 124 -2.56 4.31 19.37
N LEU A 125 -2.36 4.56 18.08
CA LEU A 125 -1.33 5.44 17.62
C LEU A 125 -1.52 6.87 18.15
N SER A 126 -2.73 7.40 18.23
CA SER A 126 -3.00 8.76 18.75
C SER A 126 -2.66 8.92 20.24
N LEU A 127 -2.70 7.82 21.00
CA LEU A 127 -2.41 7.79 22.44
C LEU A 127 -0.90 7.71 22.75
N ILE A 128 -0.06 7.33 21.77
CA ILE A 128 1.39 7.19 21.97
C ILE A 128 2.08 8.53 21.67
N PRO A 129 2.67 9.23 22.68
CA PRO A 129 3.26 10.55 22.48
C PRO A 129 4.45 10.58 21.50
N SER A 130 5.21 9.48 21.43
CA SER A 130 6.37 9.31 20.55
C SER A 130 6.02 8.94 19.13
N ALA A 131 4.75 8.52 18.88
CA ALA A 131 4.30 8.21 17.55
C ALA A 131 4.34 9.49 16.68
N LYS A 132 5.12 9.41 15.61
CA LYS A 132 5.28 10.49 14.65
C LYS A 132 4.18 10.35 13.61
N PHE A 133 3.04 11.00 13.86
CA PHE A 133 1.95 11.05 12.88
C PHE A 133 2.03 12.33 12.11
N GLY A 134 1.75 12.23 10.91
CA GLY A 134 1.63 13.34 10.02
C GLY A 134 2.57 13.17 8.84
N GLU A 135 2.13 13.68 7.75
CA GLU A 135 2.94 13.83 6.57
C GLU A 135 3.78 15.08 6.69
N LEU A 136 4.92 15.06 6.04
CA LEU A 136 5.73 16.24 5.84
C LEU A 136 4.89 17.31 5.20
N PRO A 137 4.88 18.55 5.73
CA PRO A 137 4.28 19.66 5.01
C PRO A 137 4.93 19.78 3.63
N ALA A 138 4.18 20.26 2.64
CA ALA A 138 4.70 20.53 1.31
C ALA A 138 5.63 21.76 1.33
N LYS A 139 6.62 21.77 2.25
CA LYS A 139 7.63 22.80 2.41
C LYS A 139 8.96 22.31 1.85
N ILE A 140 9.57 23.14 1.03
CA ILE A 140 10.84 22.86 0.38
C ILE A 140 11.97 23.10 1.37
N GLY A 141 12.81 22.07 1.60
CA GLY A 141 13.99 22.17 2.47
C GLY A 141 15.23 22.58 1.69
N GLU A 142 15.47 21.89 0.59
CA GLU A 142 16.64 22.11 -0.25
C GLU A 142 16.26 21.96 -1.71
N VAL A 143 16.87 22.75 -2.58
CA VAL A 143 16.70 22.69 -4.03
C VAL A 143 18.07 22.55 -4.67
N PRO A 144 18.47 21.36 -5.13
CA PRO A 144 19.71 21.16 -5.86
C PRO A 144 19.78 22.07 -7.11
N ALA A 145 20.94 22.65 -7.37
CA ALA A 145 21.12 23.66 -8.41
C ALA A 145 20.82 23.16 -9.84
N GLU A 146 20.99 21.88 -10.10
CA GLU A 146 20.83 21.26 -11.43
C GLU A 146 19.46 20.64 -11.68
N GLY A 147 18.42 21.05 -10.95
CA GLY A 147 17.10 20.43 -10.99
C GLY A 147 16.02 21.25 -11.71
N PRO A 148 14.92 20.59 -12.16
CA PRO A 148 13.76 21.31 -12.71
C PRO A 148 13.17 22.35 -11.77
N ALA A 149 13.20 22.10 -10.46
CA ALA A 149 12.73 23.04 -9.45
C ALA A 149 13.62 24.30 -9.40
N ALA A 150 14.96 24.13 -9.42
CA ALA A 150 15.90 25.24 -9.44
C ALA A 150 15.77 26.08 -10.71
N ALA A 151 15.67 25.44 -11.87
CA ALA A 151 15.46 26.10 -13.15
C ALA A 151 14.19 26.95 -13.21
N ALA A 152 13.16 26.56 -12.49
CA ALA A 152 11.91 27.30 -12.36
C ALA A 152 11.93 28.40 -11.27
N GLY A 153 13.04 28.55 -10.54
CA GLY A 153 13.20 29.54 -9.49
C GLY A 153 12.59 29.16 -8.13
N MET A 154 12.32 27.88 -7.89
CA MET A 154 11.94 27.38 -6.56
C MET A 154 13.10 27.52 -5.58
N LYS A 155 12.83 27.87 -4.34
CA LYS A 155 13.85 28.09 -3.30
C LYS A 155 13.55 27.29 -2.04
N ALA A 156 14.59 27.04 -1.24
CA ALA A 156 14.43 26.52 0.10
C ALA A 156 13.53 27.47 0.93
N GLY A 157 12.64 26.89 1.72
CA GLY A 157 11.65 27.62 2.51
C GLY A 157 10.30 27.84 1.82
N ASP A 158 10.21 27.66 0.50
CA ASP A 158 8.94 27.77 -0.23
C ASP A 158 7.93 26.71 0.28
N VAL A 159 6.67 27.14 0.46
CA VAL A 159 5.56 26.23 0.84
C VAL A 159 4.67 26.06 -0.37
N VAL A 160 4.56 24.83 -0.87
CA VAL A 160 3.73 24.52 -2.03
C VAL A 160 2.25 24.47 -1.60
N LYS A 161 1.40 25.30 -2.20
CA LYS A 161 -0.05 25.33 -1.97
C LYS A 161 -0.84 24.52 -2.96
N SER A 162 -0.41 24.52 -4.22
CA SER A 162 -1.09 23.75 -5.26
C SER A 162 -0.13 23.30 -6.37
N VAL A 163 -0.50 22.20 -7.03
CA VAL A 163 0.18 21.64 -8.20
C VAL A 163 -0.86 21.37 -9.27
N GLY A 164 -0.73 21.99 -10.45
CA GLY A 164 -1.68 21.83 -11.54
C GLY A 164 -3.12 22.26 -11.18
N GLY A 165 -3.27 23.31 -10.35
CA GLY A 165 -4.56 23.79 -9.86
C GLY A 165 -5.16 22.97 -8.71
N ARG A 166 -4.48 21.91 -8.24
CA ARG A 166 -4.92 21.11 -7.09
C ARG A 166 -4.19 21.53 -5.82
N ALA A 167 -4.97 21.81 -4.78
CA ALA A 167 -4.41 22.13 -3.48
C ALA A 167 -3.66 20.94 -2.92
N VAL A 168 -2.44 21.17 -2.43
CA VAL A 168 -1.61 20.20 -1.72
C VAL A 168 -1.21 20.78 -0.37
N ARG A 169 -1.18 19.94 0.64
CA ARG A 169 -0.81 20.32 2.01
C ARG A 169 0.42 19.59 2.48
N THR A 170 0.66 18.42 1.90
CA THR A 170 1.69 17.52 2.35
C THR A 170 2.65 17.17 1.22
N TRP A 171 3.83 16.71 1.61
CA TRP A 171 4.88 16.27 0.70
C TRP A 171 4.41 15.12 -0.22
N THR A 172 3.70 14.17 0.34
CA THR A 172 3.18 13.01 -0.41
C THR A 172 2.10 13.41 -1.41
N GLU A 173 1.19 14.34 -1.05
CA GLU A 173 0.23 14.89 -2.02
C GLU A 173 0.95 15.58 -3.18
N MET A 174 1.93 16.41 -2.87
CA MET A 174 2.74 17.08 -3.88
C MET A 174 3.45 16.06 -4.79
N GLN A 175 4.11 15.06 -4.20
CA GLN A 175 4.75 13.99 -4.98
C GLN A 175 3.76 13.24 -5.86
N THR A 176 2.57 12.93 -5.35
CA THR A 176 1.52 12.25 -6.12
C THR A 176 1.10 13.07 -7.33
N GLU A 177 0.89 14.38 -7.18
CA GLU A 177 0.55 15.25 -8.31
C GLU A 177 1.71 15.39 -9.32
N VAL A 178 2.95 15.38 -8.87
CA VAL A 178 4.15 15.33 -9.74
C VAL A 178 4.17 14.02 -10.54
N GLN A 179 3.88 12.88 -9.93
CA GLN A 179 3.79 11.59 -10.63
C GLN A 179 2.68 11.61 -11.70
N ILE A 180 1.52 12.18 -11.36
CA ILE A 180 0.36 12.26 -12.25
C ILE A 180 0.62 13.22 -13.41
N ALA A 181 1.40 14.27 -13.20
CA ALA A 181 1.80 15.19 -14.26
C ALA A 181 2.57 14.50 -15.40
N GLY A 182 3.34 13.44 -15.09
CA GLY A 182 3.93 12.55 -16.09
C GLY A 182 4.85 13.25 -17.06
N GLY A 183 5.65 14.22 -16.62
CA GLY A 183 6.59 14.98 -17.46
C GLY A 183 5.99 16.15 -18.23
N LYS A 184 4.70 16.44 -18.02
CA LYS A 184 4.08 17.67 -18.53
C LYS A 184 4.48 18.86 -17.66
N THR A 185 4.62 20.03 -18.26
CA THR A 185 4.80 21.28 -17.51
C THR A 185 3.56 21.54 -16.66
N VAL A 186 3.76 21.70 -15.35
CA VAL A 186 2.69 21.94 -14.38
C VAL A 186 2.97 23.24 -13.65
N GLU A 187 1.90 23.96 -13.32
CA GLU A 187 1.98 25.15 -12.50
C GLU A 187 1.98 24.77 -11.02
N PHE A 188 2.99 25.23 -10.29
CA PHE A 188 3.10 25.17 -8.84
C PHE A 188 2.79 26.55 -8.28
N VAL A 189 1.84 26.64 -7.37
CA VAL A 189 1.67 27.88 -6.59
C VAL A 189 2.40 27.67 -5.28
N VAL A 190 3.43 28.49 -5.06
CA VAL A 190 4.24 28.46 -3.84
C VAL A 190 4.09 29.76 -3.07
N THR A 191 4.06 29.66 -1.74
CA THR A 191 4.14 30.82 -0.85
C THR A 191 5.58 30.97 -0.40
N ARG A 192 6.17 32.12 -0.69
CA ARG A 192 7.51 32.51 -0.24
C ARG A 192 7.43 33.59 0.83
N GLU A 193 8.16 33.39 1.91
CA GLU A 193 8.22 34.39 3.00
C GLU A 193 8.70 35.75 2.48
N GLY A 194 7.96 36.79 2.82
CA GLY A 194 8.23 38.16 2.38
C GLY A 194 7.81 38.55 0.96
N VAL A 195 7.35 37.56 0.13
CA VAL A 195 6.95 37.83 -1.26
C VAL A 195 5.46 37.47 -1.49
N GLY A 196 4.94 36.45 -0.79
CA GLY A 196 3.57 35.95 -0.98
C GLY A 196 3.48 34.79 -1.97
N ASP A 197 2.29 34.62 -2.55
CA ASP A 197 1.99 33.52 -3.46
C ASP A 197 2.53 33.83 -4.87
N MET A 198 3.26 32.87 -5.45
CA MET A 198 3.83 33.02 -6.80
C MET A 198 3.66 31.73 -7.61
N PRO A 199 3.28 31.84 -8.88
CA PRO A 199 3.21 30.69 -9.77
C PRO A 199 4.59 30.35 -10.35
N LEU A 200 4.96 29.06 -10.32
CA LEU A 200 6.17 28.53 -10.95
C LEU A 200 5.77 27.42 -11.93
N LYS A 201 6.29 27.46 -13.15
CA LYS A 201 6.06 26.41 -14.14
C LYS A 201 7.23 25.44 -14.10
N ILE A 202 6.96 24.19 -13.72
CA ILE A 202 7.97 23.14 -13.56
C ILE A 202 7.61 21.94 -14.46
N THR A 203 8.61 21.44 -15.20
CA THR A 203 8.49 20.21 -15.99
C THR A 203 9.23 19.11 -15.26
N PRO A 204 8.52 18.14 -14.63
CA PRO A 204 9.18 17.04 -13.95
C PRO A 204 10.06 16.23 -14.89
N LYS A 205 11.22 15.77 -14.42
CA LYS A 205 12.08 14.83 -15.11
C LYS A 205 11.79 13.40 -14.67
N ARG A 206 12.02 12.45 -15.56
CA ARG A 206 11.88 11.03 -15.23
C ARG A 206 13.22 10.50 -14.74
N ASP A 207 13.21 9.83 -13.62
CA ASP A 207 14.34 9.06 -13.14
C ASP A 207 14.46 7.78 -13.98
N GLU A 208 15.60 7.56 -14.58
CA GLU A 208 15.86 6.42 -15.47
C GLU A 208 15.89 5.09 -14.71
N VAL A 209 16.25 5.12 -13.44
CA VAL A 209 16.36 3.92 -12.59
C VAL A 209 15.00 3.53 -12.01
N SER A 210 14.36 4.41 -11.29
CA SER A 210 13.07 4.15 -10.65
C SER A 210 11.87 4.31 -11.57
N GLY A 211 12.07 5.03 -12.71
CA GLY A 211 11.00 5.41 -13.63
C GLY A 211 10.01 6.42 -13.04
N ALA A 212 10.27 6.94 -11.85
CA ALA A 212 9.45 7.95 -11.19
C ALA A 212 9.70 9.35 -11.77
N TRP A 213 8.69 10.22 -11.65
CA TRP A 213 8.83 11.62 -12.01
C TRP A 213 9.23 12.46 -10.80
N PHE A 214 10.14 13.40 -10.95
CA PHE A 214 10.66 14.22 -9.86
C PHE A 214 10.99 15.63 -10.32
N ILE A 215 11.01 16.54 -9.36
CA ILE A 215 11.34 17.97 -9.57
C ILE A 215 12.70 18.35 -8.98
N MET A 216 13.42 17.41 -8.35
CA MET A 216 14.67 17.63 -7.63
C MET A 216 14.53 18.70 -6.54
N ALA A 217 13.56 18.53 -5.65
CA ALA A 217 13.41 19.29 -4.42
C ALA A 217 13.35 18.31 -3.25
N LEU A 218 13.97 18.65 -2.14
CA LEU A 218 13.99 17.87 -0.91
C LEU A 218 13.06 18.50 0.13
N SER A 219 12.44 17.66 0.95
CA SER A 219 11.59 18.11 2.04
C SER A 219 12.39 18.74 3.18
N VAL A 220 11.74 19.57 3.98
CA VAL A 220 12.37 20.14 5.19
C VAL A 220 12.62 19.03 6.20
N THR A 221 13.89 18.82 6.53
CA THR A 221 14.33 18.08 7.72
C THR A 221 14.91 19.09 8.68
N ASN A 222 14.55 19.02 9.98
CA ASN A 222 15.20 19.89 10.96
C ASN A 222 16.67 19.48 11.15
N ALA A 223 17.46 20.37 11.76
CA ALA A 223 18.91 20.22 11.95
C ALA A 223 19.33 18.93 12.71
N THR A 224 18.39 18.23 13.36
CA THR A 224 18.60 16.96 14.06
C THR A 224 18.22 15.76 13.20
N GLY A 225 17.89 15.93 11.90
CA GLY A 225 17.37 14.89 11.04
C GLY A 225 15.94 14.43 11.39
N ALA A 226 15.33 15.07 12.40
CA ALA A 226 13.95 14.82 12.74
C ALA A 226 13.06 15.58 11.75
N VAL A 227 12.12 14.89 11.19
CA VAL A 227 11.16 15.41 10.24
C VAL A 227 10.20 16.38 10.96
N ALA A 228 9.95 17.55 10.39
CA ALA A 228 8.94 18.48 10.92
C ALA A 228 7.55 17.90 10.61
N TRP A 229 6.93 17.27 11.61
CA TRP A 229 5.61 16.63 11.50
C TRP A 229 4.51 17.65 11.76
N MET A 230 3.45 17.58 10.96
CA MET A 230 2.18 18.20 11.33
C MET A 230 1.54 17.31 12.41
N PRO A 231 1.36 17.81 13.65
CA PRO A 231 0.83 16.98 14.73
C PRO A 231 -0.69 16.88 14.62
N ASP A 232 -1.20 16.12 13.66
CA ASP A 232 -2.61 15.80 13.62
C ASP A 232 -2.83 14.41 14.21
N ARG A 233 -3.01 14.37 15.53
CA ARG A 233 -3.26 13.16 16.29
C ARG A 233 -4.71 12.67 16.21
N SER A 234 -5.59 13.39 15.50
CA SER A 234 -6.99 12.99 15.40
C SER A 234 -7.13 11.67 14.64
N PRO A 235 -7.67 10.60 15.25
CA PRO A 235 -7.89 9.33 14.56
C PRO A 235 -8.74 9.47 13.31
N LEU A 236 -9.78 10.32 13.36
CA LEU A 236 -10.67 10.56 12.23
C LEU A 236 -9.94 11.21 11.04
N ARG A 237 -9.04 12.15 11.29
CA ARG A 237 -8.27 12.77 10.21
C ARG A 237 -7.27 11.80 9.60
N GLN A 238 -6.64 10.95 10.41
CA GLN A 238 -5.75 9.90 9.90
C GLN A 238 -6.51 8.96 8.94
N LEU A 239 -7.70 8.51 9.33
CA LEU A 239 -8.52 7.64 8.48
C LEU A 239 -9.05 8.36 7.23
N ALA A 240 -9.48 9.60 7.36
CA ALA A 240 -9.92 10.42 6.22
C ALA A 240 -8.79 10.65 5.21
N TRP A 241 -7.57 10.82 5.71
CA TRP A 241 -6.37 10.92 4.89
C TRP A 241 -6.09 9.62 4.12
N ASP A 242 -6.04 8.48 4.83
CA ASP A 242 -5.81 7.18 4.23
C ASP A 242 -6.87 6.88 3.14
N ALA A 243 -8.14 7.15 3.44
CA ALA A 243 -9.24 7.01 2.48
C ALA A 243 -9.12 7.98 1.30
N GLY A 244 -8.75 9.23 1.56
CA GLY A 244 -8.55 10.25 0.52
C GLY A 244 -7.49 9.84 -0.49
N SER A 245 -6.40 9.23 -0.03
CA SER A 245 -5.31 8.76 -0.88
C SER A 245 -5.76 7.69 -1.88
N ILE A 246 -6.52 6.67 -1.44
CA ILE A 246 -7.02 5.64 -2.34
C ILE A 246 -8.07 6.17 -3.31
N PHE A 247 -8.99 7.05 -2.85
CA PHE A 247 -9.96 7.66 -3.74
C PHE A 247 -9.30 8.55 -4.80
N ARG A 248 -8.19 9.23 -4.45
CA ARG A 248 -7.40 10.00 -5.41
C ARG A 248 -6.79 9.10 -6.50
N VAL A 249 -6.24 7.96 -6.10
CA VAL A 249 -5.68 6.96 -7.03
C VAL A 249 -6.78 6.37 -7.92
N LEU A 250 -7.91 5.95 -7.35
CA LEU A 250 -9.03 5.41 -8.11
C LEU A 250 -9.57 6.44 -9.12
N LYS A 251 -9.72 7.71 -8.71
CA LYS A 251 -10.12 8.80 -9.59
C LYS A 251 -9.13 9.00 -10.73
N GLY A 252 -7.82 8.95 -10.43
CA GLY A 252 -6.77 9.07 -11.44
C GLY A 252 -6.81 7.95 -12.48
N LEU A 253 -7.11 6.71 -12.06
CA LEU A 253 -7.24 5.57 -12.97
C LEU A 253 -8.43 5.69 -13.91
N VAL A 254 -9.55 6.26 -13.45
CA VAL A 254 -10.77 6.43 -14.27
C VAL A 254 -10.68 7.68 -15.15
N THR A 255 -9.81 8.65 -14.81
CA THR A 255 -9.65 9.87 -15.59
C THR A 255 -8.72 9.64 -16.78
N PRO A 256 -9.19 9.68 -18.07
CA PRO A 256 -8.37 9.29 -19.22
C PRO A 256 -7.05 10.04 -19.38
N ARG A 257 -7.01 11.32 -18.95
CA ARG A 257 -5.79 12.15 -18.99
C ARG A 257 -4.72 11.74 -17.99
N GLU A 258 -5.12 11.10 -16.87
CA GLU A 258 -4.27 10.76 -15.74
C GLU A 258 -4.02 9.25 -15.63
N ALA A 259 -4.88 8.43 -16.26
CA ALA A 259 -4.88 6.96 -16.11
C ALA A 259 -3.52 6.33 -16.40
N LYS A 260 -2.83 6.76 -17.47
CA LYS A 260 -1.50 6.23 -17.82
C LYS A 260 -0.45 6.57 -16.76
N ALA A 261 -0.40 7.81 -16.29
CA ALA A 261 0.56 8.22 -15.26
C ALA A 261 0.24 7.57 -13.91
N THR A 262 -1.03 7.53 -13.53
CA THR A 262 -1.49 6.88 -12.30
C THR A 262 -1.19 5.38 -12.31
N SER A 263 -1.43 4.67 -13.42
CA SER A 263 -1.13 3.24 -13.54
C SER A 263 0.37 2.94 -13.46
N GLN A 264 1.21 3.84 -13.95
CA GLN A 264 2.66 3.73 -13.82
C GLN A 264 3.18 4.00 -12.40
N ALA A 265 2.48 4.87 -11.66
CA ALA A 265 2.80 5.20 -10.26
C ALA A 265 2.31 4.14 -9.26
N LEU A 266 1.34 3.30 -9.65
CA LEU A 266 0.84 2.23 -8.79
C LEU A 266 1.93 1.24 -8.45
N GLY A 267 2.12 0.99 -7.17
CA GLY A 267 2.92 -0.13 -6.67
C GLY A 267 2.09 -1.40 -6.65
N GLY A 268 2.69 -2.51 -7.06
CA GLY A 268 2.11 -3.84 -6.90
C GLY A 268 2.51 -4.49 -5.57
N PRO A 269 2.25 -5.80 -5.42
CA PRO A 269 2.46 -6.50 -4.15
C PRO A 269 3.89 -6.43 -3.61
N VAL A 270 4.89 -6.47 -4.50
CA VAL A 270 6.30 -6.40 -4.10
C VAL A 270 6.63 -5.03 -3.51
N MET A 271 6.14 -3.95 -4.13
CA MET A 271 6.35 -2.60 -3.60
C MET A 271 5.60 -2.34 -2.29
N ILE A 272 4.41 -2.94 -2.11
CA ILE A 272 3.67 -2.85 -0.85
C ILE A 272 4.45 -3.57 0.26
N ALA A 273 4.96 -4.78 -0.01
CA ALA A 273 5.78 -5.53 0.95
C ALA A 273 7.08 -4.80 1.30
N GLU A 274 7.76 -4.24 0.30
CA GLU A 274 8.96 -3.43 0.50
C GLU A 274 8.66 -2.15 1.29
N GLY A 275 7.53 -1.49 1.01
CA GLY A 275 7.06 -0.33 1.74
C GLY A 275 6.84 -0.64 3.22
N LEU A 276 6.12 -1.74 3.52
CA LEU A 276 5.91 -2.21 4.90
C LEU A 276 7.24 -2.52 5.59
N TYR A 277 8.13 -3.27 4.91
CA TYR A 277 9.46 -3.60 5.43
C TYR A 277 10.28 -2.35 5.80
N ARG A 278 10.30 -1.35 4.92
CA ARG A 278 11.02 -0.09 5.18
C ARG A 278 10.44 0.67 6.38
N GLN A 279 9.11 0.70 6.51
CA GLN A 279 8.45 1.38 7.64
C GLN A 279 8.73 0.65 8.95
N VAL A 280 8.52 -0.67 9.00
CA VAL A 280 8.76 -1.47 10.21
C VAL A 280 10.22 -1.41 10.66
N ARG A 281 11.16 -1.40 9.69
CA ARG A 281 12.59 -1.30 9.98
C ARG A 281 13.00 0.08 10.49
N ARG A 282 12.32 1.13 10.04
CA ARG A 282 12.58 2.50 10.47
C ARG A 282 12.07 2.75 11.89
N ASP A 283 10.82 2.42 12.15
CA ASP A 283 10.17 2.51 13.44
C ASP A 283 8.97 1.53 13.46
N PRO A 284 8.82 0.67 14.48
CA PRO A 284 7.64 -0.20 14.60
C PRO A 284 6.31 0.57 14.55
N LEU A 285 6.27 1.80 15.05
CA LEU A 285 5.08 2.64 15.01
C LEU A 285 4.73 3.11 13.58
N ASP A 286 5.73 3.39 12.76
CA ASP A 286 5.53 3.67 11.33
C ASP A 286 4.96 2.43 10.62
N GLY A 287 5.41 1.22 10.99
CA GLY A 287 4.86 -0.04 10.53
C GLY A 287 3.37 -0.22 10.87
N LEU A 288 2.96 0.14 12.10
CA LEU A 288 1.55 0.14 12.49
C LEU A 288 0.74 1.19 11.74
N GLY A 289 1.31 2.37 11.49
CA GLY A 289 0.71 3.39 10.64
C GLY A 289 0.46 2.90 9.22
N PHE A 290 1.43 2.21 8.65
CA PHE A 290 1.30 1.60 7.33
C PHE A 290 0.27 0.45 7.32
N LEU A 291 0.21 -0.36 8.38
CA LEU A 291 -0.83 -1.39 8.54
C LEU A 291 -2.23 -0.77 8.60
N ARG A 292 -2.42 0.35 9.31
CA ARG A 292 -3.67 1.12 9.31
C ARG A 292 -4.05 1.54 7.89
N PHE A 293 -3.12 2.16 7.17
CA PHE A 293 -3.30 2.57 5.78
C PHE A 293 -3.69 1.38 4.88
N LEU A 294 -3.03 0.23 5.00
CA LEU A 294 -3.37 -0.98 4.25
C LEU A 294 -4.79 -1.47 4.56
N ASN A 295 -5.22 -1.44 5.83
CA ASN A 295 -6.56 -1.88 6.19
C ASN A 295 -7.66 -0.96 5.64
N VAL A 296 -7.45 0.36 5.64
CA VAL A 296 -8.38 1.30 4.98
C VAL A 296 -8.47 1.01 3.48
N ASN A 297 -7.33 0.83 2.82
CA ASN A 297 -7.28 0.51 1.39
C ASN A 297 -7.96 -0.84 1.09
N LEU A 298 -7.67 -1.87 1.88
CA LEU A 298 -8.27 -3.20 1.72
C LEU A 298 -9.80 -3.15 1.89
N ALA A 299 -10.29 -2.38 2.88
CA ALA A 299 -11.73 -2.19 3.06
C ALA A 299 -12.38 -1.52 1.84
N ILE A 300 -11.80 -0.45 1.32
CA ILE A 300 -12.34 0.28 0.16
C ILE A 300 -12.27 -0.57 -1.11
N LEU A 301 -11.14 -1.23 -1.36
CA LEU A 301 -10.97 -2.07 -2.55
C LEU A 301 -11.92 -3.26 -2.53
N ASN A 302 -12.12 -3.91 -1.37
CA ASN A 302 -13.05 -5.03 -1.25
C ASN A 302 -14.52 -4.61 -1.38
N LEU A 303 -14.86 -3.34 -1.19
CA LEU A 303 -16.20 -2.81 -1.45
C LEU A 303 -16.45 -2.45 -2.93
N LEU A 304 -15.43 -2.49 -3.80
CA LEU A 304 -15.63 -2.25 -5.23
C LEU A 304 -16.51 -3.36 -5.84
N PRO A 305 -17.43 -3.02 -6.77
CA PRO A 305 -18.36 -3.98 -7.37
C PRO A 305 -17.65 -4.90 -8.39
N ILE A 306 -16.64 -5.62 -7.93
CA ILE A 306 -15.84 -6.57 -8.71
C ILE A 306 -16.22 -8.00 -8.26
N PRO A 307 -16.64 -8.88 -9.17
CA PRO A 307 -17.20 -10.21 -8.82
C PRO A 307 -16.33 -11.13 -7.97
N VAL A 308 -15.02 -10.89 -7.90
CA VAL A 308 -14.06 -11.69 -7.11
C VAL A 308 -13.89 -11.15 -5.69
N LEU A 309 -14.33 -9.91 -5.45
CA LEU A 309 -14.23 -9.23 -4.16
C LEU A 309 -15.58 -9.27 -3.43
N ASP A 310 -15.59 -8.95 -2.15
CA ASP A 310 -16.83 -8.88 -1.36
C ASP A 310 -17.86 -7.94 -1.96
N GLY A 311 -17.41 -6.83 -2.58
CA GLY A 311 -18.25 -5.89 -3.31
C GLY A 311 -19.03 -6.52 -4.45
N GLY A 312 -18.52 -7.59 -5.06
CA GLY A 312 -19.27 -8.40 -6.03
C GLY A 312 -20.41 -9.15 -5.39
N LEU A 313 -20.18 -9.80 -4.24
CA LEU A 313 -21.25 -10.46 -3.46
C LEU A 313 -22.28 -9.45 -2.99
N ILE A 314 -21.85 -8.29 -2.51
CA ILE A 314 -22.73 -7.17 -2.14
C ILE A 314 -23.60 -6.75 -3.33
N MET A 315 -23.02 -6.58 -4.50
CA MET A 315 -23.73 -6.20 -5.73
C MET A 315 -24.78 -7.26 -6.10
N PHE A 316 -24.44 -8.54 -6.09
CA PHE A 316 -25.38 -9.62 -6.39
C PHE A 316 -26.50 -9.75 -5.35
N ALA A 317 -26.16 -9.58 -4.06
CA ALA A 317 -27.16 -9.59 -2.98
C ALA A 317 -28.13 -8.40 -3.10
N LEU A 318 -27.63 -7.20 -3.35
CA LEU A 318 -28.46 -6.00 -3.59
C LEU A 318 -29.35 -6.17 -4.82
N PHE A 319 -28.83 -6.72 -5.91
CA PHE A 319 -29.62 -7.03 -7.09
C PHE A 319 -30.77 -7.99 -6.75
N ALA A 320 -30.49 -9.05 -6.00
CA ALA A 320 -31.49 -10.03 -5.58
C ALA A 320 -32.56 -9.40 -4.68
N MET A 321 -32.19 -8.46 -3.81
CA MET A 321 -33.14 -7.75 -2.93
C MET A 321 -34.05 -6.79 -3.70
N VAL A 322 -33.48 -6.00 -4.64
CA VAL A 322 -34.22 -5.00 -5.41
C VAL A 322 -35.14 -5.66 -6.45
N PHE A 323 -34.61 -6.58 -7.25
CA PHE A 323 -35.36 -7.21 -8.34
C PHE A 323 -36.12 -8.47 -7.94
N ARG A 324 -35.98 -8.91 -6.67
CA ARG A 324 -36.55 -10.16 -6.13
C ARG A 324 -36.23 -11.41 -6.97
N ARG A 325 -35.15 -11.35 -7.72
CA ARG A 325 -34.65 -12.42 -8.59
C ARG A 325 -33.14 -12.53 -8.40
N ARG A 326 -32.63 -13.76 -8.30
CA ARG A 326 -31.19 -14.01 -8.24
C ARG A 326 -30.59 -14.02 -9.63
N VAL A 327 -29.35 -13.53 -9.74
CA VAL A 327 -28.55 -13.75 -10.93
C VAL A 327 -28.31 -15.25 -11.08
N PRO A 328 -28.47 -15.84 -12.29
CA PRO A 328 -28.20 -17.26 -12.49
C PRO A 328 -26.77 -17.64 -12.07
N ASP A 329 -26.64 -18.76 -11.37
CA ASP A 329 -25.34 -19.22 -10.83
C ASP A 329 -24.28 -19.37 -11.94
N CYS A 330 -24.68 -19.78 -13.15
CA CYS A 330 -23.77 -19.85 -14.30
C CYS A 330 -23.18 -18.49 -14.68
N VAL A 331 -23.97 -17.41 -14.63
CA VAL A 331 -23.52 -16.04 -14.95
C VAL A 331 -22.54 -15.56 -13.89
N VAL A 332 -22.87 -15.75 -12.61
CA VAL A 332 -22.00 -15.39 -11.48
C VAL A 332 -20.65 -16.13 -11.63
N LYS A 333 -20.69 -17.44 -11.89
CA LYS A 333 -19.49 -18.25 -12.05
C LYS A 333 -18.61 -17.79 -13.20
N TYR A 334 -19.17 -17.64 -14.41
CA TYR A 334 -18.38 -17.17 -15.56
C TYR A 334 -17.80 -15.78 -15.34
N LEU A 335 -18.60 -14.87 -14.76
CA LEU A 335 -18.15 -13.51 -14.48
C LEU A 335 -17.02 -13.51 -13.43
N SER A 336 -17.18 -14.23 -12.32
CA SER A 336 -16.14 -14.34 -11.29
C SER A 336 -14.87 -15.02 -11.83
N THR A 337 -15.00 -16.09 -12.62
CA THR A 337 -13.84 -16.75 -13.23
C THR A 337 -13.11 -15.83 -14.20
N ALA A 338 -13.82 -15.08 -15.06
CA ALA A 338 -13.21 -14.14 -15.99
C ALA A 338 -12.46 -13.02 -15.24
N PHE A 339 -13.07 -12.43 -14.22
CA PHE A 339 -12.43 -11.40 -13.41
C PHE A 339 -11.25 -11.97 -12.61
N MET A 340 -11.33 -13.19 -12.09
CA MET A 340 -10.22 -13.87 -11.41
C MET A 340 -9.02 -14.03 -12.35
N VAL A 341 -9.21 -14.49 -13.58
CA VAL A 341 -8.13 -14.63 -14.57
C VAL A 341 -7.51 -13.27 -14.91
N ILE A 342 -8.34 -12.24 -15.11
CA ILE A 342 -7.86 -10.86 -15.37
C ILE A 342 -7.05 -10.36 -14.17
N LEU A 343 -7.55 -10.53 -12.94
CA LEU A 343 -6.88 -10.08 -11.73
C LEU A 343 -5.55 -10.80 -11.51
N MET A 344 -5.53 -12.13 -11.71
CA MET A 344 -4.30 -12.93 -11.61
C MET A 344 -3.28 -12.52 -12.67
N GLY A 345 -3.72 -12.28 -13.92
CA GLY A 345 -2.86 -11.76 -14.97
C GLY A 345 -2.29 -10.38 -14.63
N LEU A 346 -3.13 -9.46 -14.14
CA LEU A 346 -2.70 -8.14 -13.70
C LEU A 346 -1.71 -8.23 -12.53
N MET A 347 -1.98 -9.08 -11.54
CA MET A 347 -1.07 -9.30 -10.41
C MET A 347 0.28 -9.85 -10.87
N GLY A 348 0.27 -10.82 -11.79
CA GLY A 348 1.52 -11.34 -12.39
C GLY A 348 2.32 -10.25 -13.09
N LEU A 349 1.67 -9.42 -13.90
CA LEU A 349 2.32 -8.28 -14.56
C LEU A 349 2.90 -7.27 -13.56
N LEU A 350 2.14 -6.95 -12.49
CA LEU A 350 2.61 -6.05 -11.44
C LEU A 350 3.81 -6.63 -10.69
N ILE A 351 3.80 -7.92 -10.36
CA ILE A 351 4.93 -8.59 -9.70
C ILE A 351 6.18 -8.53 -10.58
N ILE A 352 6.07 -8.87 -11.86
CA ILE A 352 7.19 -8.82 -12.80
C ILE A 352 7.74 -7.39 -12.91
N ARG A 353 6.85 -6.40 -13.08
CA ARG A 353 7.23 -4.99 -13.18
C ARG A 353 7.93 -4.48 -11.92
N ASP A 354 7.36 -4.79 -10.76
CA ASP A 354 7.89 -4.35 -9.47
C ASP A 354 9.24 -5.01 -9.16
N SER A 355 9.36 -6.32 -9.43
CA SER A 355 10.62 -7.06 -9.25
C SER A 355 11.73 -6.50 -10.15
N TRP A 356 11.40 -6.19 -11.41
CA TRP A 356 12.35 -5.55 -12.33
C TRP A 356 12.76 -4.16 -11.85
N ARG A 357 11.80 -3.38 -11.34
CA ARG A 357 12.06 -2.03 -10.80
C ARG A 357 12.93 -2.10 -9.53
N SER A 358 12.61 -3.00 -8.60
CA SER A 358 13.39 -3.22 -7.38
C SER A 358 14.81 -3.66 -7.71
N TYR A 359 14.98 -4.61 -8.65
CA TYR A 359 16.29 -5.06 -9.12
C TYR A 359 17.14 -3.89 -9.65
N LYS A 360 16.59 -3.04 -10.54
CA LYS A 360 17.30 -1.88 -11.07
C LYS A 360 17.75 -0.90 -9.98
N ILE A 361 16.87 -0.63 -9.00
CA ILE A 361 17.17 0.29 -7.90
C ILE A 361 18.34 -0.25 -7.06
N HIS A 362 18.34 -1.55 -6.75
CA HIS A 362 19.42 -2.16 -5.96
C HIS A 362 20.74 -2.20 -6.71
N THR A 363 20.71 -2.61 -7.98
CA THR A 363 21.93 -2.67 -8.80
C THR A 363 22.58 -1.30 -8.95
N HIS A 364 21.77 -0.25 -9.22
CA HIS A 364 22.29 1.11 -9.33
C HIS A 364 22.86 1.64 -8.02
N LYS A 365 22.23 1.30 -6.88
CA LYS A 365 22.73 1.66 -5.57
C LYS A 365 24.08 1.01 -5.28
N ASP A 366 24.22 -0.26 -5.61
CA ASP A 366 25.49 -1.00 -5.44
C ASP A 366 26.61 -0.43 -6.34
N GLU A 367 26.27 0.01 -7.55
CA GLU A 367 27.22 0.68 -8.45
C GLU A 367 27.67 2.04 -7.90
N VAL A 368 26.74 2.85 -7.39
CA VAL A 368 27.04 4.15 -6.78
C VAL A 368 27.91 3.99 -5.52
N GLU A 369 27.59 3.03 -4.64
CA GLU A 369 28.40 2.74 -3.46
C GLU A 369 29.82 2.26 -3.83
N LYS A 370 29.96 1.44 -4.86
CA LYS A 370 31.27 1.02 -5.39
C LYS A 370 32.07 2.17 -5.97
N CYS A 371 31.42 3.07 -6.74
CA CYS A 371 32.10 4.27 -7.27
C CYS A 371 32.57 5.20 -6.16
N GLN A 372 31.73 5.44 -5.14
CA GLN A 372 32.09 6.27 -4.00
C GLN A 372 33.24 5.67 -3.19
N SER A 373 33.23 4.36 -2.95
CA SER A 373 34.32 3.69 -2.24
C SER A 373 35.64 3.76 -3.02
N ALA A 374 35.61 3.58 -4.35
CA ALA A 374 36.79 3.69 -5.21
C ALA A 374 37.34 5.12 -5.28
N GLU A 375 36.48 6.16 -5.24
CA GLU A 375 36.92 7.57 -5.17
C GLU A 375 37.59 7.88 -3.82
N VAL A 376 37.02 7.38 -2.69
CA VAL A 376 37.61 7.54 -1.36
C VAL A 376 38.96 6.84 -1.28
N GLU A 377 39.10 5.65 -1.87
CA GLU A 377 40.37 4.90 -1.90
C GLU A 377 41.45 5.65 -2.72
N LYS A 378 41.09 6.20 -3.89
CA LYS A 378 41.98 7.04 -4.70
C LYS A 378 42.40 8.34 -3.98
N CYS A 379 41.49 8.99 -3.27
CA CYS A 379 41.80 10.16 -2.44
C CYS A 379 42.73 9.79 -1.28
N GLY A 380 42.49 8.64 -0.63
CA GLY A 380 43.37 8.12 0.43
C GLY A 380 44.79 7.84 -0.05
N GLU A 381 44.96 7.19 -1.22
CA GLU A 381 46.28 6.93 -1.81
C GLU A 381 47.01 8.22 -2.24
N SER A 382 46.31 9.24 -2.72
CA SER A 382 46.90 10.52 -3.08
C SER A 382 47.42 11.28 -1.85
N VAL A 383 46.75 11.18 -0.71
CA VAL A 383 47.17 11.80 0.56
C VAL A 383 48.37 11.06 1.16
N THR A 384 48.38 9.73 1.12
CA THR A 384 49.52 8.93 1.63
C THR A 384 50.75 9.08 0.77
N ASN A 385 50.65 9.18 -0.57
CA ASN A 385 51.76 9.43 -1.46
C ASN A 385 52.30 10.87 -1.36
N GLY A 386 51.40 11.85 -1.07
CA GLY A 386 51.78 13.24 -0.83
C GLY A 386 52.60 13.41 0.47
N THR A 387 52.25 12.69 1.51
CA THR A 387 52.99 12.71 2.79
C THR A 387 54.31 11.95 2.73
N ALA A 388 54.41 10.88 1.94
CA ALA A 388 55.66 10.15 1.71
C ALA A 388 56.70 10.97 0.92
N ASN A 389 56.26 11.77 -0.09
CA ASN A 389 57.17 12.64 -0.82
C ASN A 389 57.62 13.88 0.00
N ALA A 390 56.81 14.41 0.91
CA ALA A 390 57.17 15.52 1.76
C ALA A 390 58.23 15.14 2.80
N THR A 391 58.25 13.89 3.25
CA THR A 391 59.27 13.37 4.23
C THR A 391 60.60 13.00 3.55
N SER A 392 60.59 12.76 2.23
CA SER A 392 61.83 12.43 1.49
C SER A 392 62.64 13.67 1.02
N GLN A 393 62.00 14.86 0.98
CA GLN A 393 62.68 16.13 0.65
C GLN A 393 63.23 16.89 1.89
N ALA A 394 62.97 16.36 3.10
CA ALA A 394 63.43 16.98 4.35
C ALA A 394 64.62 16.22 5.00
N ARG A 395 65.32 15.36 4.22
CA ARG A 395 66.58 14.72 4.65
C ARG A 395 67.76 15.13 3.84
#